data_387027320a529deade3d41c56ef6b4e8
#
_entry.id   387027320a529deade3d41c56ef6b4e8
#
_cell.length_a   1.000
_cell.length_b   1.000
_cell.length_c   1.000
_cell.angle_alpha   90.00
_cell.angle_beta   90.00
_cell.angle_gamma   90.00
#
_symmetry.space_group_name_H-M   'P 1'
#
loop_
_entity.id
_entity.type
_entity.pdbx_description
1 polymer ?
#
loop_
_entity_poly.entity_id
_entity_poly.type
_entity_poly.pdbx_seq_one_letter_code
_entity_poly.pdbx_strand_id
1 'polypeptide(L)'
;MKIKIKKLYEGAKMPSRGTSSAAGFDLYVPETTFLFRDIPQKVRTGLAFEIPEGHVGVVYSRSSSARDGIVITPLLVDSDYRGEVFVLATYLGEIEPTNPRKFHGSIKLEAGERIAQIRIEKLINTEYEWTDELSSTARDSGGFGSTGR
;
A
#
# COMPACT_ATOMS: atom_id res chain seq x y z
N MET A 1 14.84 -13.92 -5.89
CA MET A 1 13.44 -14.40 -5.95
C MET A 1 12.78 -13.83 -7.18
N LYS A 2 12.03 -14.63 -7.93
CA LYS A 2 11.16 -14.16 -9.04
C LYS A 2 9.70 -14.24 -8.59
N ILE A 3 8.93 -13.18 -8.82
CA ILE A 3 7.48 -13.14 -8.61
C ILE A 3 6.83 -13.15 -9.99
N LYS A 4 5.92 -14.10 -10.23
CA LYS A 4 5.13 -14.09 -11.45
C LYS A 4 3.98 -13.11 -11.30
N ILE A 5 3.75 -12.33 -12.34
CA ILE A 5 2.70 -11.31 -12.36
C ILE A 5 1.84 -11.53 -13.60
N LYS A 6 0.53 -11.60 -13.39
CA LYS A 6 -0.46 -11.69 -14.47
C LYS A 6 -1.05 -10.30 -14.72
N LYS A 7 -1.01 -9.87 -15.97
CA LYS A 7 -1.70 -8.67 -16.43
C LYS A 7 -3.20 -8.99 -16.60
N LEU A 8 -4.05 -8.25 -15.89
CA LEU A 8 -5.51 -8.42 -15.91
C LEU A 8 -6.23 -7.29 -16.66
N TYR A 9 -5.51 -6.19 -16.93
CA TYR A 9 -6.05 -5.00 -17.59
C TYR A 9 -5.03 -4.43 -18.58
N GLU A 10 -5.47 -3.97 -19.74
CA GLU A 10 -4.56 -3.57 -20.82
C GLU A 10 -3.60 -2.44 -20.42
N GLY A 11 -4.10 -1.42 -19.73
CA GLY A 11 -3.31 -0.30 -19.23
C GLY A 11 -2.36 -0.63 -18.06
N ALA A 12 -2.42 -1.86 -17.52
CA ALA A 12 -1.57 -2.24 -16.39
C ALA A 12 -0.08 -2.27 -16.76
N LYS A 13 0.74 -1.70 -15.86
CA LYS A 13 2.20 -1.62 -16.01
C LYS A 13 2.89 -2.58 -15.05
N MET A 14 4.00 -3.17 -15.49
CA MET A 14 4.88 -3.97 -14.63
C MET A 14 5.40 -3.11 -13.49
N PRO A 15 5.33 -3.58 -12.23
CA PRO A 15 5.93 -2.88 -11.10
C PRO A 15 7.43 -2.64 -11.32
N SER A 16 7.90 -1.46 -10.98
CA SER A 16 9.31 -1.09 -11.18
C SER A 16 9.92 -0.45 -9.94
N ARG A 17 11.22 -0.49 -9.83
CA ARG A 17 11.98 0.23 -8.79
C ARG A 17 12.48 1.55 -9.33
N GLY A 18 12.50 2.57 -8.47
CA GLY A 18 13.16 3.84 -8.79
C GLY A 18 14.69 3.73 -8.85
N THR A 19 15.28 2.88 -8.00
CA THR A 19 16.71 2.54 -7.98
C THR A 19 16.89 1.06 -7.65
N SER A 20 18.07 0.51 -7.89
CA SER A 20 18.38 -0.89 -7.53
C SER A 20 18.26 -1.18 -6.03
N SER A 21 18.45 -0.16 -5.20
CA SER A 21 18.39 -0.24 -3.73
C SER A 21 17.02 0.16 -3.15
N ALA A 22 16.04 0.52 -4.00
CA ALA A 22 14.69 0.83 -3.52
C ALA A 22 14.04 -0.40 -2.86
N ALA A 23 13.42 -0.20 -1.69
CA ALA A 23 12.83 -1.27 -0.91
C ALA A 23 11.56 -1.84 -1.54
N GLY A 24 10.78 -1.00 -2.22
CA GLY A 24 9.49 -1.36 -2.84
C GLY A 24 9.51 -1.24 -4.35
N PHE A 25 8.53 -1.88 -4.97
CA PHE A 25 8.23 -1.75 -6.39
C PHE A 25 7.00 -0.86 -6.56
N ASP A 26 7.10 0.17 -7.36
CA ASP A 26 6.01 1.10 -7.66
C ASP A 26 4.84 0.37 -8.34
N LEU A 27 3.63 0.65 -7.85
CA LEU A 27 2.36 0.26 -8.45
C LEU A 27 1.75 1.46 -9.18
N TYR A 28 1.18 1.20 -10.34
CA TYR A 28 0.71 2.20 -11.27
C TYR A 28 -0.81 2.16 -11.39
N VAL A 29 -1.41 3.33 -11.61
CA VAL A 29 -2.81 3.47 -11.99
C VAL A 29 -2.93 3.09 -13.48
N PRO A 30 -3.73 2.07 -13.86
CA PRO A 30 -3.80 1.63 -15.26
C PRO A 30 -4.67 2.54 -16.15
N GLU A 31 -5.54 3.32 -15.55
CA GLU A 31 -6.45 4.26 -16.21
C GLU A 31 -6.61 5.53 -15.37
N THR A 32 -6.94 6.65 -16.01
CA THR A 32 -7.20 7.90 -15.29
C THR A 32 -8.37 7.72 -14.34
N THR A 33 -8.18 8.08 -13.07
CA THR A 33 -9.20 7.97 -12.02
C THR A 33 -9.15 9.18 -11.08
N PHE A 34 -10.17 9.32 -10.23
CA PHE A 34 -10.27 10.37 -9.24
C PHE A 34 -10.38 9.78 -7.85
N LEU A 35 -9.66 10.36 -6.89
CA LEU A 35 -9.89 10.11 -5.47
C LEU A 35 -10.68 11.27 -4.90
N PHE A 36 -11.85 10.99 -4.35
CA PHE A 36 -12.66 11.96 -3.65
C PHE A 36 -12.21 12.10 -2.20
N ARG A 37 -12.30 13.32 -1.71
CA ARG A 37 -11.86 13.65 -0.36
C ARG A 37 -12.65 12.87 0.69
N ASP A 38 -11.94 12.43 1.73
CA ASP A 38 -12.47 11.75 2.92
C ASP A 38 -13.18 10.40 2.64
N ILE A 39 -13.09 9.89 1.41
CA ILE A 39 -13.71 8.61 1.01
C ILE A 39 -12.62 7.60 0.68
N PRO A 40 -12.51 6.46 1.41
CA PRO A 40 -11.63 5.37 1.01
C PRO A 40 -12.09 4.75 -0.31
N GLN A 41 -11.17 4.63 -1.28
CA GLN A 41 -11.47 4.13 -2.61
C GLN A 41 -10.51 3.03 -3.02
N LYS A 42 -11.05 2.00 -3.66
CA LYS A 42 -10.26 0.95 -4.30
C LYS A 42 -9.75 1.45 -5.64
N VAL A 43 -8.45 1.60 -5.77
CA VAL A 43 -7.78 1.92 -7.03
C VAL A 43 -7.19 0.64 -7.58
N ARG A 44 -7.57 0.30 -8.81
CA ARG A 44 -7.05 -0.90 -9.46
C ARG A 44 -5.59 -0.73 -9.87
N THR A 45 -4.87 -1.84 -9.92
CA THR A 45 -3.53 -1.91 -10.52
C THR A 45 -3.54 -2.66 -11.84
N GLY A 46 -4.59 -3.46 -12.09
CA GLY A 46 -4.70 -4.36 -13.22
C GLY A 46 -3.75 -5.57 -13.16
N LEU A 47 -3.25 -5.88 -11.96
CA LEU A 47 -2.23 -6.92 -11.77
C LEU A 47 -2.67 -7.95 -10.73
N ALA A 48 -2.36 -9.23 -11.00
CA ALA A 48 -2.37 -10.31 -10.01
C ALA A 48 -0.97 -10.86 -9.83
N PHE A 49 -0.66 -11.31 -8.60
CA PHE A 49 0.67 -11.77 -8.20
C PHE A 49 0.63 -13.23 -7.76
N GLU A 50 1.65 -13.99 -8.16
CA GLU A 50 1.92 -15.32 -7.59
C GLU A 50 3.08 -15.17 -6.60
N ILE A 51 2.71 -14.89 -5.35
CA ILE A 51 3.67 -14.74 -4.26
C ILE A 51 4.02 -16.14 -3.76
N PRO A 52 5.30 -16.48 -3.56
CA PRO A 52 5.72 -17.77 -3.04
C PRO A 52 5.21 -18.01 -1.61
N GLU A 53 4.91 -19.25 -1.28
CA GLU A 53 4.60 -19.66 0.08
C GLU A 53 5.67 -19.20 1.08
N GLY A 54 5.26 -18.89 2.30
CA GLY A 54 6.12 -18.31 3.33
C GLY A 54 6.48 -16.84 3.12
N HIS A 55 5.79 -16.16 2.19
CA HIS A 55 5.93 -14.72 1.93
C HIS A 55 4.57 -14.04 1.82
N VAL A 56 4.58 -12.74 2.00
CA VAL A 56 3.42 -11.85 1.86
C VAL A 56 3.81 -10.63 1.04
N GLY A 57 2.89 -10.16 0.21
CA GLY A 57 3.01 -8.85 -0.41
C GLY A 57 2.41 -7.79 0.51
N VAL A 58 3.12 -6.71 0.74
CA VAL A 58 2.59 -5.59 1.53
C VAL A 58 2.56 -4.35 0.66
N VAL A 59 1.37 -3.76 0.55
CA VAL A 59 1.17 -2.50 -0.19
C VAL A 59 1.39 -1.34 0.77
N TYR A 60 2.28 -0.43 0.40
CA TYR A 60 2.65 0.74 1.19
C TYR A 60 2.42 2.06 0.44
N SER A 61 2.33 3.15 1.19
CA SER A 61 2.35 4.50 0.65
C SER A 61 3.72 4.82 0.04
N ARG A 62 3.71 5.73 -0.93
CA ARG A 62 4.91 6.42 -1.41
C ARG A 62 4.99 7.80 -0.75
N SER A 63 6.20 8.30 -0.52
CA SER A 63 6.41 9.63 0.06
C SER A 63 5.75 10.75 -0.75
N SER A 64 5.78 10.65 -2.09
CA SER A 64 5.11 11.63 -2.96
C SER A 64 3.59 11.58 -2.83
N SER A 65 2.99 10.38 -2.76
CA SER A 65 1.54 10.23 -2.55
C SER A 65 1.10 10.82 -1.21
N ALA A 66 1.87 10.54 -0.13
CA ALA A 66 1.61 11.09 1.19
C ALA A 66 1.72 12.63 1.20
N ARG A 67 2.76 13.20 0.55
CA ARG A 67 2.93 14.65 0.38
C ARG A 67 1.75 15.29 -0.35
N ASP A 68 1.21 14.61 -1.36
CA ASP A 68 0.08 15.09 -2.15
C ASP A 68 -1.28 14.91 -1.42
N GLY A 69 -1.26 14.42 -0.17
CA GLY A 69 -2.45 14.20 0.65
C GLY A 69 -3.16 12.87 0.36
N ILE A 70 -2.51 11.94 -0.32
CA ILE A 70 -3.06 10.60 -0.59
C ILE A 70 -2.54 9.63 0.47
N VAL A 71 -3.44 9.15 1.31
CA VAL A 71 -3.16 8.12 2.32
C VAL A 71 -3.45 6.76 1.73
N ILE A 72 -2.46 5.88 1.75
CA ILE A 72 -2.62 4.49 1.35
C ILE A 72 -2.77 3.64 2.61
N THR A 73 -3.89 2.94 2.73
CA THR A 73 -4.06 1.93 3.78
C THR A 73 -3.20 0.73 3.41
N PRO A 74 -2.26 0.31 4.28
CA PRO A 74 -1.49 -0.90 4.04
C PRO A 74 -2.40 -2.12 3.90
N LEU A 75 -2.17 -2.93 2.87
CA LEU A 75 -2.90 -4.17 2.61
C LEU A 75 -1.91 -5.32 2.50
N LEU A 76 -2.31 -6.46 3.05
CA LEU A 76 -1.60 -7.72 2.87
C LEU A 76 -2.14 -8.44 1.62
N VAL A 77 -1.23 -9.01 0.86
CA VAL A 77 -1.51 -9.85 -0.30
C VAL A 77 -0.98 -11.24 0.01
N ASP A 78 -1.87 -12.15 0.32
CA ASP A 78 -1.53 -13.51 0.72
C ASP A 78 -0.89 -14.31 -0.41
N SER A 79 -0.08 -15.30 -0.06
CA SER A 79 0.61 -16.12 -1.05
C SER A 79 -0.32 -16.96 -1.92
N ASP A 80 -1.51 -17.30 -1.43
CA ASP A 80 -2.57 -18.03 -2.15
C ASP A 80 -3.58 -17.13 -2.88
N TYR A 81 -3.50 -15.79 -2.71
CA TYR A 81 -4.36 -14.86 -3.43
C TYR A 81 -3.98 -14.77 -4.92
N ARG A 82 -4.96 -14.91 -5.82
CA ARG A 82 -4.77 -14.85 -7.28
C ARG A 82 -5.65 -13.80 -7.94
N GLY A 83 -6.37 -12.99 -7.14
CA GLY A 83 -7.17 -11.88 -7.64
C GLY A 83 -6.36 -10.64 -7.98
N GLU A 84 -7.03 -9.62 -8.49
CA GLU A 84 -6.42 -8.31 -8.75
C GLU A 84 -5.98 -7.67 -7.42
N VAL A 85 -4.73 -7.19 -7.37
CA VAL A 85 -4.25 -6.37 -6.27
C VAL A 85 -4.75 -4.94 -6.44
N PHE A 86 -5.47 -4.45 -5.45
CA PHE A 86 -5.96 -3.08 -5.38
C PHE A 86 -5.11 -2.26 -4.40
N VAL A 87 -5.11 -0.96 -4.62
CA VAL A 87 -4.62 0.03 -3.65
C VAL A 87 -5.83 0.65 -2.97
N LEU A 88 -5.90 0.61 -1.65
CA LEU A 88 -6.92 1.32 -0.89
C LEU A 88 -6.39 2.71 -0.53
N ALA A 89 -6.94 3.73 -1.18
CA ALA A 89 -6.47 5.10 -1.10
C ALA A 89 -7.55 6.05 -0.58
N THR A 90 -7.17 6.98 0.30
CA THR A 90 -8.02 8.08 0.76
C THR A 90 -7.33 9.40 0.47
N TYR A 91 -8.02 10.34 -0.15
CA TYR A 91 -7.51 11.68 -0.36
C TYR A 91 -7.91 12.58 0.82
N LEU A 92 -6.92 13.15 1.50
CA LEU A 92 -7.10 14.08 2.63
C LEU A 92 -6.56 15.49 2.32
N GLY A 93 -6.12 15.72 1.08
CA GLY A 93 -5.53 16.98 0.70
C GLY A 93 -6.54 18.13 0.62
N GLU A 94 -6.04 19.35 0.74
CA GLU A 94 -6.85 20.57 0.60
C GLU A 94 -7.24 20.84 -0.85
N ILE A 95 -8.30 21.63 -1.02
CA ILE A 95 -8.69 22.16 -2.31
C ILE A 95 -7.71 23.28 -2.67
N GLU A 96 -6.95 23.08 -3.73
CA GLU A 96 -6.04 24.08 -4.28
C GLU A 96 -6.57 24.53 -5.65
N PRO A 97 -7.26 25.68 -5.75
CA PRO A 97 -7.89 26.12 -6.99
C PRO A 97 -6.93 26.28 -8.17
N THR A 98 -5.66 26.55 -7.88
CA THR A 98 -4.60 26.72 -8.89
C THR A 98 -3.94 25.40 -9.33
N ASN A 99 -4.22 24.29 -8.64
CA ASN A 99 -3.66 22.99 -8.96
C ASN A 99 -4.62 22.22 -9.87
N PRO A 100 -4.26 21.96 -11.15
CA PRO A 100 -5.15 21.32 -12.11
C PRO A 100 -5.48 19.85 -11.78
N ARG A 101 -4.73 19.24 -10.85
CA ARG A 101 -5.00 17.88 -10.36
C ARG A 101 -6.01 17.83 -9.23
N LYS A 102 -6.20 18.95 -8.51
CA LYS A 102 -7.05 19.04 -7.32
C LYS A 102 -8.30 19.84 -7.68
N PHE A 103 -9.41 19.14 -7.86
CA PHE A 103 -10.61 19.75 -8.41
C PHE A 103 -11.85 19.30 -7.61
N HIS A 104 -12.64 20.28 -7.13
CA HIS A 104 -13.90 20.04 -6.41
C HIS A 104 -13.84 18.96 -5.30
N GLY A 105 -12.81 19.01 -4.45
CA GLY A 105 -12.66 18.03 -3.35
C GLY A 105 -12.18 16.65 -3.81
N SER A 106 -11.54 16.59 -4.96
CA SER A 106 -10.92 15.36 -5.47
C SER A 106 -9.50 15.63 -5.98
N ILE A 107 -8.73 14.56 -6.14
CA ILE A 107 -7.45 14.59 -6.85
C ILE A 107 -7.52 13.65 -8.04
N LYS A 108 -7.09 14.14 -9.21
CA LYS A 108 -6.96 13.36 -10.43
C LYS A 108 -5.64 12.58 -10.43
N LEU A 109 -5.73 11.30 -10.72
CA LEU A 109 -4.60 10.40 -10.99
C LEU A 109 -4.61 10.05 -12.46
N GLU A 110 -3.53 10.35 -13.16
CA GLU A 110 -3.40 10.04 -14.60
C GLU A 110 -3.01 8.58 -14.82
N ALA A 111 -3.49 8.01 -15.93
CA ALA A 111 -3.08 6.67 -16.35
C ALA A 111 -1.56 6.54 -16.41
N GLY A 112 -1.03 5.51 -15.77
CA GLY A 112 0.40 5.27 -15.65
C GLY A 112 1.11 6.06 -14.55
N GLU A 113 0.40 6.78 -13.73
CA GLU A 113 0.93 7.42 -12.54
C GLU A 113 1.23 6.40 -11.43
N ARG A 114 2.28 6.64 -10.65
CA ARG A 114 2.66 5.80 -9.50
C ARG A 114 1.88 6.23 -8.27
N ILE A 115 1.09 5.34 -7.70
CA ILE A 115 0.24 5.64 -6.54
C ILE A 115 0.74 5.04 -5.24
N ALA A 116 1.24 3.83 -5.27
CA ALA A 116 1.66 3.05 -4.12
C ALA A 116 2.94 2.27 -4.46
N GLN A 117 3.42 1.50 -3.52
CA GLN A 117 4.50 0.54 -3.74
C GLN A 117 4.18 -0.78 -3.06
N ILE A 118 4.64 -1.89 -3.64
CA ILE A 118 4.53 -3.23 -3.05
C ILE A 118 5.91 -3.74 -2.67
N ARG A 119 5.99 -4.40 -1.51
CA ARG A 119 7.16 -5.09 -1.03
C ARG A 119 6.81 -6.54 -0.72
N ILE A 120 7.69 -7.48 -1.06
CA ILE A 120 7.53 -8.88 -0.66
C ILE A 120 8.35 -9.12 0.59
N GLU A 121 7.69 -9.63 1.62
CA GLU A 121 8.28 -9.87 2.94
C GLU A 121 8.18 -11.36 3.28
N LYS A 122 9.17 -11.86 4.02
CA LYS A 122 9.14 -13.22 4.51
C LYS A 122 8.22 -13.31 5.73
N LEU A 123 7.33 -14.30 5.74
CA LEU A 123 6.52 -14.60 6.91
C LEU A 123 7.33 -15.42 7.92
N ILE A 124 7.19 -15.08 9.19
CA ILE A 124 7.60 -15.94 10.29
C ILE A 124 6.40 -16.82 10.63
N ASN A 125 6.58 -18.13 10.57
CA ASN A 125 5.53 -19.03 11.00
C ASN A 125 5.33 -18.87 12.51
N THR A 126 4.16 -18.40 12.91
CA THR A 126 3.80 -18.07 14.30
C THR A 126 2.57 -18.87 14.70
N GLU A 127 2.63 -19.50 15.86
CA GLU A 127 1.50 -20.12 16.53
C GLU A 127 1.13 -19.26 17.73
N TYR A 128 -0.15 -19.15 18.04
CA TYR A 128 -0.67 -18.41 19.18
C TYR A 128 -1.28 -19.38 20.19
N GLU A 129 -0.93 -19.20 21.46
CA GLU A 129 -1.51 -19.95 22.56
C GLU A 129 -2.07 -19.02 23.62
N TRP A 130 -3.12 -19.46 24.30
CA TRP A 130 -3.63 -18.77 25.48
C TRP A 130 -2.75 -19.04 26.67
N THR A 131 -2.45 -17.99 27.46
CA THR A 131 -1.73 -18.12 28.73
C THR A 131 -2.37 -17.16 29.74
N ASP A 132 -2.38 -17.56 31.01
CA ASP A 132 -2.86 -16.72 32.10
C ASP A 132 -1.85 -15.63 32.48
N GLU A 133 -0.56 -15.84 32.21
CA GLU A 133 0.52 -14.93 32.56
C GLU A 133 1.53 -14.76 31.43
N LEU A 134 2.00 -13.53 31.25
CA LEU A 134 3.12 -13.19 30.37
C LEU A 134 4.37 -12.93 31.22
N SER A 135 5.54 -13.11 30.63
CA SER A 135 6.81 -12.75 31.30
C SER A 135 6.87 -11.25 31.57
N SER A 136 7.35 -10.86 32.77
CA SER A 136 7.56 -9.46 33.11
C SER A 136 8.77 -8.85 32.35
N THR A 137 8.66 -7.57 32.03
CA THR A 137 9.75 -6.82 31.37
C THR A 137 9.92 -5.46 32.05
N ALA A 138 11.04 -4.78 31.80
CA ALA A 138 11.26 -3.42 32.31
C ALA A 138 10.22 -2.40 31.83
N ARG A 139 9.55 -2.64 30.71
CA ARG A 139 8.48 -1.79 30.16
C ARG A 139 7.10 -2.22 30.66
N ASP A 140 6.93 -3.52 30.88
CA ASP A 140 5.68 -4.16 31.28
C ASP A 140 4.47 -3.64 30.46
N SER A 141 3.41 -3.17 31.11
CA SER A 141 2.20 -2.61 30.47
C SER A 141 2.35 -1.15 30.00
N GLY A 142 3.53 -0.54 30.15
CA GLY A 142 3.79 0.84 29.80
C GLY A 142 3.64 1.12 28.29
N GLY A 143 2.73 2.04 27.92
CA GLY A 143 2.46 2.47 26.55
C GLY A 143 2.00 3.93 26.49
N PHE A 144 1.69 4.44 25.27
CA PHE A 144 1.10 5.77 25.04
C PHE A 144 1.81 6.94 25.75
N GLY A 145 3.14 6.90 25.81
CA GLY A 145 3.96 7.97 26.41
C GLY A 145 4.29 7.75 27.88
N SER A 146 4.12 6.54 28.43
CA SER A 146 4.51 6.19 29.82
C SER A 146 6.01 6.40 30.13
N THR A 147 6.86 6.51 29.09
CA THR A 147 8.31 6.77 29.21
C THR A 147 8.68 8.26 29.16
N GLY A 148 7.69 9.17 29.22
CA GLY A 148 7.87 10.61 29.14
C GLY A 148 7.86 11.15 27.69
N ARG A 149 7.75 12.46 27.59
CA ARG A 149 7.93 13.25 26.34
C ARG A 149 9.28 13.92 26.36
#